data_93a1830269a8989017b65a683fc584a6
#
_entry.id   93a1830269a8989017b65a683fc584a6
#
_cell.length_a   1.000
_cell.length_b   1.000
_cell.length_c   1.000
_cell.angle_alpha   90.00
_cell.angle_beta   90.00
_cell.angle_gamma   90.00
#
_symmetry.space_group_name_H-M   'P 1'
#
loop_
_entity.id
_entity.type
_entity.pdbx_description
1 polymer ?
#
loop_
_entity_poly.entity_id
_entity_poly.type
_entity_poly.pdbx_seq_one_letter_code
_entity_poly.pdbx_strand_id
1 'polypeptide(L)'
;MTANTRDDNGTIDNWKAPKSATAHTQRRNSSISVDLDPADFDRARRGFMASIPDGRVLDPQGRRVWDISRYEFLSGESPDTVNPHLWRHAQLNAHHGLFEVSPGVWQVRGYDISNITFVRGTKGWV
;
A
#
# COMPACT_ATOMS: atom_id res chain seq x y z
N MET A 1 19.35 20.72 3.84
CA MET A 1 18.07 20.70 4.57
C MET A 1 16.99 20.99 3.55
N THR A 2 16.32 19.99 3.03
CA THR A 2 15.17 20.17 2.13
C THR A 2 13.95 20.48 2.98
N ALA A 3 13.37 21.65 2.75
CA ALA A 3 12.15 22.07 3.43
C ALA A 3 11.04 21.04 3.19
N ASN A 4 10.39 20.60 4.26
CA ASN A 4 9.16 19.84 4.23
C ASN A 4 8.07 20.75 3.65
N THR A 5 7.86 20.70 2.36
CA THR A 5 6.77 21.45 1.71
C THR A 5 5.46 20.74 2.06
N ARG A 6 4.55 21.44 2.71
CA ARG A 6 3.17 20.99 2.88
C ARG A 6 2.39 21.41 1.64
N ASP A 7 1.51 20.52 1.15
CA ASP A 7 0.53 20.88 0.13
C ASP A 7 -0.51 21.86 0.72
N ASP A 8 -1.37 22.42 -0.14
CA ASP A 8 -2.41 23.37 0.25
C ASP A 8 -3.39 22.84 1.31
N ASN A 9 -3.38 21.53 1.58
CA ASN A 9 -4.15 20.84 2.62
C ASN A 9 -3.34 20.52 3.90
N GLY A 10 -2.14 21.06 4.03
CA GLY A 10 -1.28 20.86 5.22
C GLY A 10 -0.62 19.47 5.27
N THR A 11 -0.67 18.73 4.20
CA THR A 11 -0.11 17.37 4.12
C THR A 11 1.37 17.41 3.78
N ILE A 12 2.16 16.60 4.44
CA ILE A 12 3.61 16.48 4.17
C ILE A 12 3.79 15.71 2.85
N ASP A 13 4.24 16.40 1.81
CA ASP A 13 4.40 15.87 0.43
C ASP A 13 5.67 15.02 0.24
N ASN A 14 6.16 14.36 1.28
CA ASN A 14 7.46 13.69 1.26
C ASN A 14 7.38 12.19 1.57
N TRP A 15 6.43 11.48 0.97
CA TRP A 15 6.34 10.03 1.04
C TRP A 15 7.25 9.37 0.01
N LYS A 16 8.55 9.56 0.18
CA LYS A 16 9.56 8.83 -0.61
C LYS A 16 10.34 7.93 0.33
N ALA A 17 10.79 6.79 -0.20
CA ALA A 17 11.72 5.94 0.54
C ALA A 17 12.87 6.76 1.12
N PRO A 18 13.32 6.48 2.35
CA PRO A 18 14.44 7.20 2.97
C PRO A 18 15.63 7.23 2.01
N LYS A 19 16.13 8.45 1.74
CA LYS A 19 17.26 8.66 0.82
C LYS A 19 18.61 8.47 1.50
N SER A 20 18.64 8.37 2.83
CA SER A 20 19.88 8.24 3.58
C SER A 20 19.77 7.15 4.63
N ALA A 21 20.80 6.33 4.70
CA ALA A 21 21.03 5.35 5.75
C ALA A 21 22.53 5.30 6.04
N THR A 22 22.92 4.73 7.18
CA THR A 22 24.35 4.54 7.47
C THR A 22 24.95 3.53 6.47
N ALA A 23 26.23 3.65 6.16
CA ALA A 23 26.92 2.70 5.29
C ALA A 23 26.82 1.25 5.80
N HIS A 24 26.71 1.05 7.12
CA HIS A 24 26.48 -0.28 7.69
C HIS A 24 25.09 -0.80 7.30
N THR A 25 24.04 0.02 7.45
CA THR A 25 22.66 -0.36 7.08
C THR A 25 22.54 -0.66 5.59
N GLN A 26 23.13 0.18 4.74
CA GLN A 26 23.14 -0.03 3.28
C GLN A 26 23.81 -1.35 2.91
N ARG A 27 25.02 -1.62 3.45
CA ARG A 27 25.71 -2.90 3.22
C ARG A 27 24.87 -4.09 3.69
N ARG A 28 24.21 -3.96 4.85
CA ARG A 28 23.36 -5.03 5.36
C ARG A 28 22.17 -5.28 4.46
N ASN A 29 21.46 -4.24 4.04
CA ASN A 29 20.32 -4.36 3.12
C ASN A 29 20.74 -4.99 1.77
N SER A 30 21.83 -4.52 1.18
CA SER A 30 22.35 -5.06 -0.09
C SER A 30 22.80 -6.51 0.00
N SER A 31 23.09 -7.04 1.19
CA SER A 31 23.48 -8.44 1.40
C SER A 31 22.28 -9.39 1.60
N ILE A 32 21.05 -8.86 1.69
CA ILE A 32 19.84 -9.65 1.89
C ILE A 32 19.37 -10.17 0.54
N SER A 33 19.33 -11.50 0.40
CA SER A 33 18.62 -12.15 -0.70
C SER A 33 17.15 -12.30 -0.37
N VAL A 34 16.27 -11.87 -1.25
CA VAL A 34 14.83 -12.06 -1.15
C VAL A 34 14.43 -13.12 -2.15
N ASP A 35 13.85 -14.21 -1.67
CA ASP A 35 13.20 -15.17 -2.55
C ASP A 35 11.93 -14.51 -3.12
N LEU A 36 11.97 -14.28 -4.42
CA LEU A 36 10.92 -13.57 -5.13
C LEU A 36 10.07 -14.62 -5.90
N ASP A 37 9.03 -15.16 -5.25
CA ASP A 37 8.00 -15.88 -6.00
C ASP A 37 7.11 -14.86 -6.74
N PRO A 38 7.18 -14.79 -8.09
CA PRO A 38 6.33 -13.88 -8.86
C PRO A 38 4.84 -14.12 -8.64
N ALA A 39 4.46 -15.35 -8.28
CA ALA A 39 3.06 -15.73 -8.02
C ALA A 39 2.46 -15.02 -6.79
N ASP A 40 3.27 -14.42 -5.91
CA ASP A 40 2.74 -13.67 -4.77
C ASP A 40 1.96 -12.42 -5.21
N PHE A 41 2.42 -11.74 -6.26
CA PHE A 41 1.69 -10.60 -6.80
C PHE A 41 0.36 -11.00 -7.46
N ASP A 42 0.33 -12.17 -8.10
CA ASP A 42 -0.92 -12.71 -8.66
C ASP A 42 -1.87 -13.15 -7.55
N ARG A 43 -1.35 -13.74 -6.47
CA ARG A 43 -2.13 -14.08 -5.28
C ARG A 43 -2.67 -12.82 -4.59
N ALA A 44 -1.87 -11.75 -4.47
CA ALA A 44 -2.30 -10.49 -3.88
C ALA A 44 -3.42 -9.81 -4.68
N ARG A 45 -3.43 -9.96 -6.02
CA ARG A 45 -4.46 -9.41 -6.91
C ARG A 45 -5.67 -10.33 -7.11
N ARG A 46 -5.61 -11.57 -6.63
CA ARG A 46 -6.69 -12.53 -6.84
C ARG A 46 -8.02 -12.01 -6.32
N GLY A 47 -9.06 -12.13 -7.13
CA GLY A 47 -10.41 -11.69 -6.80
C GLY A 47 -10.64 -10.19 -6.84
N PHE A 48 -9.68 -9.40 -7.36
CA PHE A 48 -9.87 -7.96 -7.55
C PHE A 48 -11.09 -7.68 -8.42
N MET A 49 -11.96 -6.77 -7.97
CA MET A 49 -13.19 -6.40 -8.65
C MET A 49 -13.21 -4.94 -9.06
N ALA A 50 -12.84 -4.05 -8.15
CA ALA A 50 -12.91 -2.61 -8.38
C ALA A 50 -12.04 -1.84 -7.39
N SER A 51 -11.72 -0.61 -7.76
CA SER A 51 -11.08 0.39 -6.89
C SER A 51 -11.77 1.73 -7.08
N ILE A 52 -11.66 2.62 -6.10
CA ILE A 52 -12.13 4.00 -6.27
C ILE A 52 -11.19 4.75 -7.22
N PRO A 53 -11.71 5.64 -8.08
CA PRO A 53 -10.88 6.50 -8.91
C PRO A 53 -9.89 7.28 -8.05
N ASP A 54 -8.68 7.47 -8.59
CA ASP A 54 -7.59 8.26 -7.96
C ASP A 54 -7.12 7.76 -6.58
N GLY A 55 -7.67 6.65 -6.06
CA GLY A 55 -7.26 6.08 -4.77
C GLY A 55 -7.45 7.03 -3.57
N ARG A 56 -8.33 8.02 -3.67
CA ARG A 56 -8.54 9.05 -2.64
C ARG A 56 -9.87 8.91 -1.95
N VAL A 57 -9.84 8.98 -0.62
CA VAL A 57 -11.05 9.08 0.21
C VAL A 57 -11.15 10.51 0.73
N LEU A 58 -12.29 11.16 0.44
CA LEU A 58 -12.58 12.51 0.89
C LEU A 58 -13.69 12.48 1.94
N ASP A 59 -13.63 13.41 2.89
CA ASP A 59 -14.74 13.65 3.80
C ASP A 59 -15.86 14.48 3.13
N PRO A 60 -17.01 14.66 3.79
CA PRO A 60 -18.12 15.44 3.23
C PRO A 60 -17.77 16.90 2.92
N GLN A 61 -16.67 17.43 3.47
CA GLN A 61 -16.18 18.79 3.21
C GLN A 61 -15.13 18.83 2.09
N GLY A 62 -14.87 17.68 1.43
CA GLY A 62 -13.88 17.55 0.35
C GLY A 62 -12.44 17.44 0.83
N ARG A 63 -12.19 17.32 2.13
CA ARG A 63 -10.84 17.14 2.65
C ARG A 63 -10.40 15.70 2.48
N ARG A 64 -9.14 15.51 2.09
CA ARG A 64 -8.54 14.20 1.89
C ARG A 64 -8.28 13.51 3.24
N VAL A 65 -8.97 12.39 3.48
CA VAL A 65 -8.81 11.54 4.68
C VAL A 65 -7.82 10.41 4.44
N TRP A 66 -7.80 9.87 3.22
CA TRP A 66 -6.89 8.80 2.82
C TRP A 66 -6.44 8.99 1.38
N ASP A 67 -5.19 8.64 1.07
CA ASP A 67 -4.62 8.82 -0.26
C ASP A 67 -3.62 7.71 -0.57
N ILE A 68 -4.07 6.76 -1.35
CA ILE A 68 -3.27 5.61 -1.77
C ILE A 68 -2.20 5.99 -2.80
N SER A 69 -2.41 7.06 -3.57
CA SER A 69 -1.42 7.51 -4.55
C SER A 69 -0.06 7.85 -3.93
N ARG A 70 -0.03 8.10 -2.62
CA ARG A 70 1.20 8.31 -1.86
C ARG A 70 2.14 7.11 -1.83
N TYR A 71 1.64 5.92 -2.12
CA TYR A 71 2.39 4.68 -2.14
C TYR A 71 2.86 4.28 -3.54
N GLU A 72 2.60 5.09 -4.59
CA GLU A 72 3.03 4.83 -5.96
C GLU A 72 4.56 4.75 -6.12
N PHE A 73 5.31 5.33 -5.18
CA PHE A 73 6.76 5.19 -5.14
C PHE A 73 7.24 3.75 -4.87
N LEU A 74 6.37 2.86 -4.39
CA LEU A 74 6.67 1.46 -4.11
C LEU A 74 6.72 0.64 -5.40
N SER A 75 7.64 0.97 -6.29
CA SER A 75 7.83 0.29 -7.58
C SER A 75 9.30 -0.09 -7.77
N GLY A 76 9.55 -1.10 -8.59
CA GLY A 76 10.91 -1.54 -8.89
C GLY A 76 11.64 -2.19 -7.72
N GLU A 77 12.96 -2.19 -7.79
CA GLU A 77 13.83 -2.79 -6.78
C GLU A 77 13.89 -1.95 -5.50
N SER A 78 14.16 -2.64 -4.39
CA SER A 78 14.37 -1.97 -3.10
C SER A 78 15.62 -1.09 -3.14
N PRO A 79 15.54 0.19 -2.72
CA PRO A 79 16.74 0.97 -2.50
C PRO A 79 17.55 0.39 -1.34
N ASP A 80 18.88 0.57 -1.35
CA ASP A 80 19.79 0.08 -0.31
C ASP A 80 19.52 0.68 1.10
N THR A 81 18.80 1.79 1.14
CA THR A 81 18.35 2.46 2.37
C THR A 81 17.20 1.73 3.07
N VAL A 82 16.55 0.76 2.41
CA VAL A 82 15.37 0.03 2.90
C VAL A 82 15.64 -1.47 2.89
N ASN A 83 15.14 -2.18 3.90
CA ASN A 83 15.20 -3.63 3.91
C ASN A 83 14.36 -4.21 2.75
N PRO A 84 14.93 -5.06 1.87
CA PRO A 84 14.24 -5.54 0.69
C PRO A 84 13.01 -6.41 0.98
N HIS A 85 12.96 -7.12 2.11
CA HIS A 85 11.74 -7.84 2.53
C HIS A 85 10.61 -6.87 2.88
N LEU A 86 10.93 -5.76 3.58
CA LEU A 86 9.93 -4.73 3.89
C LEU A 86 9.44 -4.03 2.62
N TRP A 87 10.34 -3.76 1.66
CA TRP A 87 9.96 -3.17 0.38
C TRP A 87 8.99 -4.07 -0.37
N ARG A 88 9.33 -5.35 -0.53
CA ARG A 88 8.44 -6.32 -1.17
C ARG A 88 7.09 -6.44 -0.44
N HIS A 89 7.11 -6.51 0.89
CA HIS A 89 5.87 -6.58 1.67
C HIS A 89 5.01 -5.34 1.44
N ALA A 90 5.61 -4.16 1.42
CA ALA A 90 4.89 -2.92 1.13
C ALA A 90 4.30 -2.91 -0.29
N GLN A 91 5.03 -3.41 -1.29
CA GLN A 91 4.52 -3.57 -2.66
C GLN A 91 3.31 -4.50 -2.73
N LEU A 92 3.34 -5.62 -2.03
CA LEU A 92 2.21 -6.57 -1.96
C LEU A 92 0.99 -5.92 -1.27
N ASN A 93 1.22 -5.17 -0.19
CA ASN A 93 0.17 -4.47 0.54
C ASN A 93 -0.40 -3.24 -0.20
N ALA A 94 0.30 -2.73 -1.21
CA ALA A 94 -0.20 -1.63 -2.03
C ALA A 94 -1.38 -2.02 -2.95
N HIS A 95 -1.66 -3.32 -3.10
CA HIS A 95 -2.85 -3.78 -3.82
C HIS A 95 -4.12 -3.49 -3.01
N HIS A 96 -4.84 -2.46 -3.45
CA HIS A 96 -6.03 -1.93 -2.79
C HIS A 96 -7.28 -2.09 -3.66
N GLY A 97 -8.45 -2.04 -3.04
CA GLY A 97 -9.72 -2.15 -3.73
C GLY A 97 -10.71 -3.09 -3.04
N LEU A 98 -11.74 -3.45 -3.79
CA LEU A 98 -12.72 -4.49 -3.45
C LEU A 98 -12.27 -5.81 -4.06
N PHE A 99 -12.23 -6.84 -3.26
CA PHE A 99 -11.85 -8.21 -3.67
C PHE A 99 -12.92 -9.21 -3.28
N GLU A 100 -13.26 -10.12 -4.18
CA GLU A 100 -13.99 -11.33 -3.81
C GLU A 100 -12.99 -12.37 -3.31
N VAL A 101 -13.04 -12.67 -2.01
CA VAL A 101 -12.12 -13.60 -1.34
C VAL A 101 -12.56 -15.04 -1.58
N SER A 102 -13.87 -15.26 -1.51
CA SER A 102 -14.55 -16.51 -1.87
C SER A 102 -16.03 -16.19 -2.17
N PRO A 103 -16.79 -17.12 -2.78
CA PRO A 103 -18.20 -16.88 -3.07
C PRO A 103 -18.97 -16.43 -1.82
N GLY A 104 -19.54 -15.23 -1.88
CA GLY A 104 -20.29 -14.64 -0.75
C GLY A 104 -19.43 -13.92 0.30
N VAL A 105 -18.12 -13.77 0.09
CA VAL A 105 -17.21 -13.06 0.99
C VAL A 105 -16.41 -12.05 0.20
N TRP A 106 -16.53 -10.77 0.57
CA TRP A 106 -15.79 -9.67 -0.04
C TRP A 106 -14.97 -8.93 1.00
N GLN A 107 -13.87 -8.35 0.54
CA GLN A 107 -12.98 -7.56 1.39
C GLN A 107 -12.57 -6.27 0.70
N VAL A 108 -12.70 -5.16 1.42
CA VAL A 108 -12.12 -3.86 1.04
C VAL A 108 -10.76 -3.75 1.71
N ARG A 109 -9.73 -3.53 0.90
CA ARG A 109 -8.32 -3.47 1.32
C ARG A 109 -7.69 -2.14 0.97
N GLY A 110 -6.81 -1.65 1.83
CA GLY A 110 -5.89 -0.55 1.54
C GLY A 110 -6.47 0.86 1.69
N TYR A 111 -7.71 1.02 2.15
CA TYR A 111 -8.33 2.33 2.39
C TYR A 111 -8.33 2.76 3.85
N ASP A 112 -7.74 1.95 4.71
CA ASP A 112 -7.47 2.23 6.12
C ASP A 112 -6.34 1.30 6.59
N ILE A 113 -5.92 1.43 7.83
CA ILE A 113 -5.01 0.52 8.52
C ILE A 113 -5.60 -0.90 8.56
N SER A 114 -6.93 -1.00 8.68
CA SER A 114 -7.67 -2.26 8.72
C SER A 114 -8.38 -2.55 7.41
N ASN A 115 -8.55 -3.83 7.11
CA ASN A 115 -9.43 -4.29 6.04
C ASN A 115 -10.85 -4.49 6.59
N ILE A 116 -11.86 -4.24 5.74
CA ILE A 116 -13.25 -4.55 6.06
C ILE A 116 -13.68 -5.78 5.26
N THR A 117 -14.28 -6.75 5.94
CA THR A 117 -14.79 -7.96 5.30
C THR A 117 -16.33 -7.98 5.40
N PHE A 118 -16.97 -8.26 4.28
CA PHE A 118 -18.42 -8.42 4.16
C PHE A 118 -18.74 -9.88 3.86
N VAL A 119 -19.59 -10.46 4.66
CA VAL A 119 -20.06 -11.84 4.47
C VAL A 119 -21.56 -11.83 4.18
N ARG A 120 -21.96 -12.41 3.05
CA ARG A 120 -23.37 -12.52 2.68
C ARG A 120 -24.00 -13.68 3.43
N GLY A 121 -24.89 -13.36 4.36
CA GLY A 121 -25.73 -14.34 5.02
C GLY A 121 -27.05 -14.60 4.25
N THR A 122 -27.90 -15.45 4.81
CA THR A 122 -29.21 -15.78 4.23
C THR A 122 -30.23 -14.67 4.37
N LYS A 123 -30.06 -13.77 5.35
CA LYS A 123 -31.00 -12.67 5.66
C LYS A 123 -30.35 -11.28 5.61
N GLY A 124 -29.08 -11.16 5.28
CA GLY A 124 -28.37 -9.88 5.26
C GLY A 124 -26.86 -10.04 5.21
N TRP A 125 -26.17 -8.97 5.54
CA TRP A 125 -24.72 -8.89 5.53
C TRP A 125 -24.17 -8.85 6.95
N VAL A 126 -22.98 -9.41 7.12
CA VAL A 126 -22.17 -9.30 8.33
C VAL A 126 -20.84 -8.69 7.94
#